data_849a8f6ca23ae3599f1b616be69f7d8f
#
_entry.id   849a8f6ca23ae3599f1b616be69f7d8f
#
_cell.length_a   1.000
_cell.length_b   1.000
_cell.length_c   1.000
_cell.angle_alpha   90.00
_cell.angle_beta   90.00
_cell.angle_gamma   90.00
#
_symmetry.space_group_name_H-M   'P 1'
#
loop_
_entity.id
_entity.type
_entity.pdbx_description
1 polymer ?
#
loop_
_entity_poly.entity_id
_entity_poly.type
_entity_poly.pdbx_seq_one_letter_code
_entity_poly.pdbx_strand_id
1 'polypeptide(L)'
;MGIIDFFNSGLSVPEILVTLGAWVIAILIALIMREVVRGYTAVKMGDNTPKISGQLSLNPAKHFDLIGFLCILVVGFGWSKGMPINPNNFRDIKKGQILCSLVGILTNLAIFVVFTFLFVVCNIFFDSTVLILKFLILICYYTAIINLFIGIF
;
A
#
# COMPACT_ATOMS: atom_id res chain seq x y z
N MET A 1 -13.77 -3.36 3.31
CA MET A 1 -14.06 -4.80 3.16
C MET A 1 -13.27 -5.54 4.22
N GLY A 2 -13.92 -6.17 5.18
CA GLY A 2 -13.27 -6.98 6.20
C GLY A 2 -13.45 -8.48 5.89
N ILE A 3 -12.84 -9.34 6.70
CA ILE A 3 -12.89 -10.79 6.52
C ILE A 3 -14.33 -11.35 6.52
N ILE A 4 -15.24 -10.70 7.27
CA ILE A 4 -16.65 -11.08 7.38
C ILE A 4 -17.38 -10.91 6.04
N ASP A 5 -17.04 -9.88 5.27
CA ASP A 5 -17.65 -9.60 3.96
C ASP A 5 -17.32 -10.70 2.94
N PHE A 6 -16.12 -11.27 3.04
CA PHE A 6 -15.69 -12.37 2.18
C PHE A 6 -16.44 -13.68 2.47
N PHE A 7 -16.70 -13.99 3.73
CA PHE A 7 -17.48 -15.18 4.10
C PHE A 7 -18.95 -15.08 3.67
N ASN A 8 -19.50 -13.87 3.58
CA ASN A 8 -20.87 -13.63 3.12
C ASN A 8 -20.99 -13.51 1.59
N SER A 9 -19.90 -13.57 0.85
CA SER A 9 -19.88 -13.33 -0.61
C SER A 9 -20.35 -14.51 -1.46
N GLY A 10 -20.59 -15.70 -0.87
CA GLY A 10 -20.96 -16.91 -1.59
C GLY A 10 -19.83 -17.54 -2.43
N LEU A 11 -18.59 -17.05 -2.27
CA LEU A 11 -17.41 -17.59 -2.94
C LEU A 11 -16.99 -18.93 -2.35
N SER A 12 -16.36 -19.77 -3.16
CA SER A 12 -15.71 -21.00 -2.68
C SER A 12 -14.51 -20.68 -1.78
N VAL A 13 -14.15 -21.59 -0.87
CA VAL A 13 -13.01 -21.40 0.05
C VAL A 13 -11.70 -21.03 -0.68
N PRO A 14 -11.30 -21.68 -1.79
CA PRO A 14 -10.11 -21.28 -2.55
C PRO A 14 -10.20 -19.85 -3.09
N GLU A 15 -11.37 -19.42 -3.56
CA GLU A 15 -11.57 -18.06 -4.07
C GLU A 15 -11.49 -17.02 -2.96
N ILE A 16 -12.01 -17.32 -1.76
CA ILE A 16 -11.87 -16.46 -0.59
C ILE A 16 -10.39 -16.27 -0.25
N LEU A 17 -9.61 -17.36 -0.18
CA LEU A 17 -8.17 -17.30 0.14
C LEU A 17 -7.38 -16.48 -0.89
N VAL A 18 -7.66 -16.67 -2.18
CA VAL A 18 -7.03 -15.92 -3.27
C VAL A 18 -7.37 -14.43 -3.18
N THR A 19 -8.62 -14.10 -2.93
CA THR A 19 -9.09 -12.72 -2.86
C THR A 19 -8.53 -12.00 -1.63
N LEU A 20 -8.54 -12.65 -0.46
CA LEU A 20 -7.92 -12.12 0.77
C LEU A 20 -6.41 -11.93 0.60
N GLY A 21 -5.71 -12.91 0.01
CA GLY A 21 -4.28 -12.82 -0.26
C GLY A 21 -3.94 -11.64 -1.17
N ALA A 22 -4.68 -11.47 -2.26
CA ALA A 22 -4.51 -10.35 -3.18
C ALA A 22 -4.76 -8.99 -2.50
N TRP A 23 -5.80 -8.90 -1.68
CA TRP A 23 -6.14 -7.70 -0.94
C TRP A 23 -5.08 -7.31 0.09
N VAL A 24 -4.54 -8.27 0.86
CA VAL A 24 -3.45 -8.02 1.82
C VAL A 24 -2.18 -7.56 1.10
N ILE A 25 -1.81 -8.21 0.00
CA ILE A 25 -0.64 -7.80 -0.81
C ILE A 25 -0.81 -6.38 -1.34
N ALA A 26 -1.99 -6.04 -1.83
CA ALA A 26 -2.29 -4.71 -2.35
C ALA A 26 -2.13 -3.62 -1.28
N ILE A 27 -2.62 -3.86 -0.05
CA ILE A 27 -2.46 -2.94 1.08
C ILE A 27 -0.97 -2.77 1.43
N LEU A 28 -0.21 -3.86 1.49
CA LEU A 28 1.22 -3.80 1.79
C LEU A 28 1.97 -2.98 0.74
N ILE A 29 1.69 -3.19 -0.55
CA ILE A 29 2.28 -2.39 -1.63
C ILE A 29 1.97 -0.90 -1.44
N ALA A 30 0.70 -0.56 -1.22
CA ALA A 30 0.26 0.83 -1.08
C ALA A 30 0.94 1.55 0.08
N LEU A 31 0.95 0.93 1.26
CA LEU A 31 1.49 1.53 2.48
C LEU A 31 3.02 1.61 2.45
N ILE A 32 3.70 0.52 2.07
CA ILE A 32 5.17 0.46 2.07
C ILE A 32 5.75 1.44 1.06
N MET A 33 5.26 1.44 -0.17
CA MET A 33 5.77 2.32 -1.23
C MET A 33 5.62 3.78 -0.86
N ARG A 34 4.45 4.18 -0.36
CA ARG A 34 4.20 5.54 0.13
C ARG A 34 5.21 5.94 1.20
N GLU A 35 5.36 5.12 2.26
CA GLU A 35 6.21 5.45 3.39
C GLU A 35 7.70 5.46 3.01
N VAL A 36 8.16 4.54 2.18
CA VAL A 36 9.55 4.48 1.72
C VAL A 36 9.91 5.72 0.90
N VAL A 37 9.06 6.13 -0.04
CA VAL A 37 9.32 7.33 -0.87
C VAL A 37 9.29 8.61 -0.02
N ARG A 38 8.38 8.70 0.98
CA ARG A 38 8.37 9.79 1.96
C ARG A 38 9.67 9.83 2.77
N GLY A 39 10.15 8.66 3.24
CA GLY A 39 11.40 8.56 3.97
C GLY A 39 12.62 8.98 3.15
N TYR A 40 12.71 8.58 1.88
CA TYR A 40 13.76 9.06 0.97
C TYR A 40 13.71 10.56 0.76
N THR A 41 12.51 11.13 0.64
CA THR A 41 12.34 12.59 0.52
C THR A 41 12.79 13.29 1.79
N ALA A 42 12.45 12.78 2.97
CA ALA A 42 12.89 13.34 4.25
C ALA A 42 14.42 13.36 4.35
N VAL A 43 15.10 12.28 3.96
CA VAL A 43 16.57 12.21 3.95
C VAL A 43 17.17 13.26 3.00
N LYS A 44 16.61 13.45 1.81
CA LYS A 44 17.05 14.50 0.87
C LYS A 44 16.84 15.91 1.43
N MET A 45 15.82 16.10 2.26
CA MET A 45 15.54 17.39 2.92
C MET A 45 16.39 17.63 4.19
N GLY A 46 17.20 16.65 4.60
CA GLY A 46 18.16 16.77 5.72
C GLY A 46 17.85 15.91 6.93
N ASP A 47 16.70 15.23 6.98
CA ASP A 47 16.33 14.36 8.09
C ASP A 47 16.82 12.91 7.89
N ASN A 48 17.88 12.55 8.60
CA ASN A 48 18.42 11.19 8.55
C ASN A 48 17.68 10.19 9.47
N THR A 49 16.65 10.61 10.18
CA THR A 49 15.88 9.74 11.09
C THR A 49 15.36 8.46 10.42
N PRO A 50 14.77 8.52 9.20
CA PRO A 50 14.33 7.32 8.49
C PRO A 50 15.44 6.30 8.21
N LYS A 51 16.64 6.81 7.91
CA LYS A 51 17.82 5.97 7.64
C LYS A 51 18.35 5.34 8.91
N ILE A 52 18.49 6.11 9.99
CA ILE A 52 19.01 5.66 11.28
C ILE A 52 18.07 4.64 11.92
N SER A 53 16.75 4.81 11.81
CA SER A 53 15.74 3.85 12.32
C SER A 53 15.73 2.51 11.56
N GLY A 54 16.41 2.42 10.42
CA GLY A 54 16.42 1.23 9.56
C GLY A 54 15.08 0.94 8.88
N GLN A 55 14.11 1.87 8.94
CA GLN A 55 12.81 1.71 8.30
C GLN A 55 12.81 2.11 6.81
N LEU A 56 13.88 2.68 6.30
CA LEU A 56 14.03 3.00 4.87
C LEU A 56 14.31 1.72 4.06
N SER A 57 13.32 0.86 3.98
CA SER A 57 13.41 -0.48 3.40
C SER A 57 12.06 -0.92 2.84
N LEU A 58 12.08 -1.70 1.76
CA LEU A 58 10.87 -2.33 1.20
C LEU A 58 10.46 -3.59 1.97
N ASN A 59 11.18 -3.98 3.02
CA ASN A 59 10.83 -5.15 3.82
C ASN A 59 9.53 -4.89 4.62
N PRO A 60 8.43 -5.63 4.35
CA PRO A 60 7.15 -5.45 5.03
C PRO A 60 7.25 -5.52 6.56
N ALA A 61 8.12 -6.38 7.09
CA ALA A 61 8.27 -6.56 8.53
C ALA A 61 8.69 -5.28 9.28
N LYS A 62 9.35 -4.33 8.61
CA LYS A 62 9.77 -3.06 9.20
C LYS A 62 8.63 -2.04 9.30
N HIS A 63 7.57 -2.22 8.51
CA HIS A 63 6.38 -1.38 8.47
C HIS A 63 5.19 -2.05 9.15
N PHE A 64 5.38 -3.27 9.66
CA PHE A 64 4.30 -4.06 10.25
C PHE A 64 3.90 -3.51 11.62
N ASP A 65 2.63 -3.22 11.77
CA ASP A 65 1.96 -2.91 13.03
C ASP A 65 0.92 -4.00 13.29
N LEU A 66 1.07 -4.75 14.38
CA LEU A 66 0.22 -5.89 14.68
C LEU A 66 -1.25 -5.49 14.84
N ILE A 67 -1.50 -4.39 15.56
CA ILE A 67 -2.86 -3.92 15.83
C ILE A 67 -3.48 -3.39 14.55
N GLY A 68 -2.76 -2.54 13.82
CA GLY A 68 -3.20 -2.02 12.53
C GLY A 68 -3.51 -3.12 11.52
N PHE A 69 -2.69 -4.18 11.49
CA PHE A 69 -2.91 -5.34 10.62
C PHE A 69 -4.16 -6.14 11.02
N LEU A 70 -4.36 -6.40 12.32
CA LEU A 70 -5.56 -7.08 12.81
C LEU A 70 -6.82 -6.27 12.51
N CYS A 71 -6.78 -4.95 12.66
CA CYS A 71 -7.87 -4.07 12.28
C CYS A 71 -8.18 -4.16 10.78
N ILE A 72 -7.15 -4.20 9.93
CA ILE A 72 -7.32 -4.39 8.49
C ILE A 72 -8.09 -5.69 8.22
N LEU A 73 -7.70 -6.80 8.84
CA LEU A 73 -8.34 -8.09 8.62
C LEU A 73 -9.80 -8.11 9.08
N VAL A 74 -10.10 -7.57 10.26
CA VAL A 74 -11.45 -7.68 10.87
C VAL A 74 -12.41 -6.64 10.30
N VAL A 75 -12.00 -5.36 10.32
CA VAL A 75 -12.86 -4.21 10.00
C VAL A 75 -12.69 -3.75 8.55
N GLY A 76 -11.59 -4.13 7.89
CA GLY A 76 -11.25 -3.67 6.54
C GLY A 76 -10.56 -2.31 6.51
N PHE A 77 -10.24 -1.75 7.68
CA PHE A 77 -9.49 -0.51 7.85
C PHE A 77 -8.41 -0.70 8.92
N GLY A 78 -7.23 -0.12 8.68
CA GLY A 78 -6.13 -0.17 9.63
C GLY A 78 -4.96 0.70 9.18
N TRP A 79 -3.81 0.52 9.81
CA TRP A 79 -2.63 1.32 9.57
C TRP A 79 -1.35 0.48 9.58
N SER A 80 -0.28 1.03 9.04
CA SER A 80 1.07 0.50 9.16
C SER A 80 1.88 1.33 10.15
N LYS A 81 3.00 0.80 10.61
CA LYS A 81 3.99 1.58 11.34
C LYS A 81 4.55 2.66 10.42
N GLY A 82 4.20 3.91 10.68
CA GLY A 82 4.58 5.05 9.87
C GLY A 82 6.10 5.28 9.84
N MET A 83 6.58 5.93 8.78
CA MET A 83 7.98 6.35 8.67
C MET A 83 8.31 7.40 9.73
N PRO A 84 9.34 7.20 10.56
CA PRO A 84 9.75 8.19 11.55
C PRO A 84 10.43 9.36 10.82
N ILE A 85 9.74 10.48 10.74
CA ILE A 85 10.24 11.73 10.14
C ILE A 85 10.26 12.78 11.24
N ASN A 86 11.41 13.44 11.42
CA ASN A 86 11.56 14.54 12.35
C ASN A 86 11.67 15.89 11.58
N PRO A 87 10.61 16.69 11.56
CA PRO A 87 10.61 17.95 10.82
C PRO A 87 11.69 18.95 11.25
N ASN A 88 12.13 18.88 12.52
CA ASN A 88 13.15 19.78 13.05
C ASN A 88 14.54 19.55 12.42
N ASN A 89 14.76 18.40 11.80
CA ASN A 89 16.00 18.08 11.10
C ASN A 89 16.00 18.58 9.65
N PHE A 90 14.89 19.09 9.14
CA PHE A 90 14.84 19.62 7.78
C PHE A 90 15.63 20.92 7.65
N ARG A 91 16.34 21.09 6.54
CA ARG A 91 17.01 22.35 6.19
C ARG A 91 16.03 23.53 6.07
N ASP A 92 14.83 23.24 5.59
CA ASP A 92 13.69 24.15 5.54
C ASP A 92 12.46 23.34 5.98
N ILE A 93 11.96 23.63 7.18
CA ILE A 93 10.89 22.87 7.83
C ILE A 93 9.62 22.87 6.98
N LYS A 94 9.21 24.04 6.48
CA LYS A 94 7.96 24.18 5.70
C LYS A 94 8.05 23.41 4.39
N LYS A 95 9.12 23.61 3.64
CA LYS A 95 9.34 22.90 2.36
C LYS A 95 9.45 21.40 2.56
N GLY A 96 10.18 20.94 3.60
CA GLY A 96 10.36 19.55 3.92
C GLY A 96 9.02 18.85 4.22
N GLN A 97 8.19 19.46 5.06
CA GLN A 97 6.86 18.93 5.39
C GLN A 97 5.95 18.86 4.15
N ILE A 98 5.89 19.93 3.36
CA ILE A 98 5.07 19.98 2.14
C ILE A 98 5.53 18.93 1.14
N LEU A 99 6.83 18.81 0.88
CA LEU A 99 7.36 17.83 -0.06
C LEU A 99 7.12 16.40 0.39
N CYS A 100 7.34 16.07 1.67
CA CYS A 100 7.07 14.73 2.20
C CYS A 100 5.58 14.34 2.10
N SER A 101 4.68 15.31 2.29
CA SER A 101 3.23 15.07 2.16
C SER A 101 2.83 14.88 0.69
N LEU A 102 3.24 15.78 -0.19
CA LEU A 102 2.92 15.74 -1.62
C LEU A 102 3.46 14.47 -2.29
N VAL A 103 4.71 14.11 -1.98
CA VAL A 103 5.34 12.91 -2.56
C VAL A 103 4.59 11.64 -2.15
N GLY A 104 4.06 11.56 -0.93
CA GLY A 104 3.21 10.43 -0.52
C GLY A 104 1.95 10.30 -1.38
N ILE A 105 1.25 11.41 -1.61
CA ILE A 105 0.06 11.46 -2.47
C ILE A 105 0.41 11.08 -3.91
N LEU A 106 1.45 11.71 -4.47
CA LEU A 106 1.89 11.47 -5.85
C LEU A 106 2.34 10.02 -6.06
N THR A 107 2.98 9.41 -5.06
CA THR A 107 3.37 7.99 -5.11
C THR A 107 2.14 7.10 -5.25
N ASN A 108 1.11 7.31 -4.44
CA ASN A 108 -0.11 6.50 -4.52
C ASN A 108 -0.84 6.72 -5.85
N LEU A 109 -0.93 7.96 -6.35
CA LEU A 109 -1.54 8.23 -7.65
C LEU A 109 -0.76 7.59 -8.80
N ALA A 110 0.57 7.61 -8.75
CA ALA A 110 1.40 6.95 -9.76
C ALA A 110 1.18 5.42 -9.74
N ILE A 111 1.15 4.81 -8.56
CA ILE A 111 0.86 3.37 -8.41
C ILE A 111 -0.56 3.05 -8.92
N PHE A 112 -1.56 3.88 -8.61
CA PHE A 112 -2.91 3.73 -9.14
C PHE A 112 -2.92 3.67 -10.67
N VAL A 113 -2.25 4.61 -11.35
CA VAL A 113 -2.21 4.64 -12.82
C VAL A 113 -1.53 3.39 -13.38
N VAL A 114 -0.37 3.01 -12.83
CA VAL A 114 0.38 1.83 -13.28
C VAL A 114 -0.44 0.55 -13.09
N PHE A 115 -1.02 0.35 -11.92
CA PHE A 115 -1.77 -0.87 -11.63
C PHE A 115 -3.14 -0.92 -12.32
N THR A 116 -3.75 0.22 -12.62
CA THR A 116 -4.94 0.28 -13.50
C THR A 116 -4.58 -0.17 -14.91
N PHE A 117 -3.47 0.29 -15.46
CA PHE A 117 -2.99 -0.15 -16.76
C PHE A 117 -2.70 -1.66 -16.76
N LEU A 118 -1.98 -2.17 -15.76
CA LEU A 118 -1.70 -3.59 -15.61
C LEU A 118 -2.99 -4.42 -15.47
N PHE A 119 -3.97 -3.93 -14.71
CA PHE A 119 -5.27 -4.59 -14.57
C PHE A 119 -5.97 -4.74 -15.92
N VAL A 120 -6.01 -3.69 -16.73
CA VAL A 120 -6.61 -3.74 -18.08
C VAL A 120 -5.89 -4.73 -18.97
N VAL A 121 -4.55 -4.68 -19.00
CA VAL A 121 -3.72 -5.62 -19.78
C VAL A 121 -3.98 -7.07 -19.33
N CYS A 122 -3.95 -7.33 -18.02
CA CYS A 122 -4.19 -8.68 -17.50
C CYS A 122 -5.59 -9.20 -17.84
N ASN A 123 -6.63 -8.36 -17.84
CA ASN A 123 -7.98 -8.78 -18.22
C ASN A 123 -8.13 -9.09 -19.73
N ILE A 124 -7.29 -8.49 -20.57
CA ILE A 124 -7.31 -8.76 -22.02
C ILE A 124 -6.61 -10.08 -22.35
N PHE A 125 -5.48 -10.34 -21.70
CA PHE A 125 -4.59 -11.44 -22.08
C PHE A 125 -4.72 -12.69 -21.20
N PHE A 126 -5.29 -12.60 -19.99
CA PHE A 126 -5.36 -13.70 -19.06
C PHE A 126 -6.79 -14.20 -18.84
N ASP A 127 -6.93 -15.52 -18.80
CA ASP A 127 -8.20 -16.18 -18.48
C ASP A 127 -8.42 -16.18 -16.95
N SER A 128 -9.45 -15.47 -16.51
CA SER A 128 -9.82 -15.36 -15.08
C SER A 128 -10.40 -16.66 -14.49
N THR A 129 -10.65 -17.68 -15.29
CA THR A 129 -11.08 -19.02 -14.81
C THR A 129 -9.93 -19.76 -14.15
N VAL A 130 -8.69 -19.49 -14.55
CA VAL A 130 -7.49 -20.07 -13.94
C VAL A 130 -7.17 -19.33 -12.63
N LEU A 131 -7.19 -20.02 -11.52
CA LEU A 131 -7.10 -19.46 -10.17
C LEU A 131 -5.85 -18.55 -9.97
N ILE A 132 -4.70 -18.96 -10.50
CA ILE A 132 -3.46 -18.18 -10.39
C ILE A 132 -3.53 -16.88 -11.20
N LEU A 133 -4.15 -16.90 -12.38
CA LEU A 133 -4.32 -15.71 -13.22
C LEU A 133 -5.35 -14.76 -12.59
N LYS A 134 -6.42 -15.31 -12.03
CA LYS A 134 -7.40 -14.55 -11.22
C LYS A 134 -6.70 -13.82 -10.05
N PHE A 135 -5.77 -14.49 -9.36
CA PHE A 135 -4.99 -13.89 -8.27
C PHE A 135 -4.19 -12.67 -8.72
N LEU A 136 -3.49 -12.76 -9.86
CA LEU A 136 -2.72 -11.64 -10.43
C LEU A 136 -3.63 -10.47 -10.83
N ILE A 137 -4.75 -10.75 -11.47
CA ILE A 137 -5.76 -9.74 -11.84
C ILE A 137 -6.27 -9.02 -10.59
N LEU A 138 -6.59 -9.76 -9.52
CA LEU A 138 -7.09 -9.21 -8.26
C LEU A 138 -6.03 -8.36 -7.54
N ILE A 139 -4.74 -8.75 -7.57
CA ILE A 139 -3.66 -7.91 -7.03
C ILE A 139 -3.64 -6.57 -7.76
N CYS A 140 -3.68 -6.56 -9.10
CA CYS A 140 -3.69 -5.33 -9.88
C CYS A 140 -4.90 -4.46 -9.54
N TYR A 141 -6.09 -5.06 -9.49
CA TYR A 141 -7.34 -4.37 -9.17
C TYR A 141 -7.32 -3.73 -7.78
N TYR A 142 -7.03 -4.52 -6.74
CA TYR A 142 -7.02 -4.00 -5.37
C TYR A 142 -5.90 -2.98 -5.15
N THR A 143 -4.72 -3.20 -5.75
CA THR A 143 -3.62 -2.23 -5.64
C THR A 143 -4.02 -0.89 -6.28
N ALA A 144 -4.67 -0.91 -7.43
CA ALA A 144 -5.15 0.32 -8.06
C ALA A 144 -6.16 1.04 -7.15
N ILE A 145 -7.23 0.37 -6.73
CA ILE A 145 -8.29 0.99 -5.95
C ILE A 145 -7.79 1.51 -4.61
N ILE A 146 -7.01 0.71 -3.87
CA ILE A 146 -6.50 1.10 -2.54
C ILE A 146 -5.60 2.33 -2.67
N ASN A 147 -4.71 2.36 -3.68
CA ASN A 147 -3.84 3.52 -3.89
C ASN A 147 -4.60 4.77 -4.29
N LEU A 148 -5.69 4.66 -5.07
CA LEU A 148 -6.56 5.79 -5.36
C LEU A 148 -7.16 6.36 -4.08
N PHE A 149 -7.76 5.51 -3.24
CA PHE A 149 -8.37 5.96 -1.98
C PHE A 149 -7.34 6.60 -1.04
N ILE A 150 -6.20 5.95 -0.79
CA ILE A 150 -5.15 6.50 0.08
C ILE A 150 -4.51 7.77 -0.52
N GLY A 151 -4.52 7.93 -1.84
CA GLY A 151 -4.01 9.12 -2.52
C GLY A 151 -4.94 10.33 -2.42
N ILE A 152 -6.26 10.11 -2.27
CA ILE A 152 -7.25 11.17 -2.12
C ILE A 152 -7.43 11.58 -0.65
N PHE A 153 -7.37 10.63 0.29
CA PHE A 153 -7.46 10.85 1.74
C PHE A 153 -6.10 10.98 2.41
#